data_dbdfac366b8424f230e9e9358bc8e2f0
#
_entry.id   dbdfac366b8424f230e9e9358bc8e2f0
#
_cell.length_a   1.000
_cell.length_b   1.000
_cell.length_c   1.000
_cell.angle_alpha   90.00
_cell.angle_beta   90.00
_cell.angle_gamma   90.00
#
_symmetry.space_group_name_H-M   'P 1'
#
loop_
_entity.id
_entity.type
_entity.pdbx_description
1 polymer ?
#
loop_
_entity_poly.entity_id
_entity_poly.type
_entity_poly.pdbx_seq_one_letter_code
_entity_poly.pdbx_strand_id
1 'polypeptide(L)'
;MKKRRVPMQLIVALAILLIGGAALGGEYLLVKWYPAYRQHVADTTLKLLPYSNDGLGIEMRVAAGIYGKVENFPGGIRIYRSELLGQGPSVTITSQPNPDGATAFSPQIMAQWEAMGADQGIPRYEFQRAQINGRDAALIWQLQGSAMSMTAHIISPDRIIQVNCTPGDEEETLYLQACDETLRSIKLAGPLPPPSGPPSLENVGPKH
;
A
#
# COMPACT_ATOMS: atom_id res chain seq x y z
N MET A 1 -37.33 57.39 -19.97
CA MET A 1 -37.08 56.24 -19.04
C MET A 1 -36.24 56.73 -17.87
N LYS A 2 -36.80 56.82 -16.62
CA LYS A 2 -36.06 57.25 -15.42
C LYS A 2 -35.15 56.07 -14.97
N LYS A 3 -33.83 56.19 -15.11
CA LYS A 3 -32.88 55.25 -14.52
C LYS A 3 -33.05 55.26 -12.98
N ARG A 4 -33.65 54.21 -12.41
CA ARG A 4 -33.70 54.01 -10.95
C ARG A 4 -32.26 53.78 -10.48
N ARG A 5 -31.67 54.71 -9.78
CA ARG A 5 -30.38 54.57 -9.10
C ARG A 5 -30.60 53.61 -7.91
N VAL A 6 -29.94 52.50 -7.92
CA VAL A 6 -29.94 51.55 -6.77
C VAL A 6 -29.27 52.31 -5.59
N PRO A 7 -29.92 52.40 -4.43
CA PRO A 7 -29.34 53.07 -3.28
C PRO A 7 -28.05 52.38 -2.84
N MET A 8 -27.01 53.16 -2.60
CA MET A 8 -25.66 52.67 -2.26
C MET A 8 -25.68 51.75 -1.02
N GLN A 9 -26.59 52.01 -0.09
CA GLN A 9 -26.80 51.17 1.08
C GLN A 9 -27.20 49.71 0.74
N LEU A 10 -27.98 49.54 -0.32
CA LEU A 10 -28.40 48.23 -0.78
C LEU A 10 -27.25 47.44 -1.40
N ILE A 11 -26.35 48.13 -2.12
CA ILE A 11 -25.13 47.55 -2.69
C ILE A 11 -24.17 47.11 -1.58
N VAL A 12 -23.98 47.91 -0.54
CA VAL A 12 -23.14 47.59 0.62
C VAL A 12 -23.70 46.42 1.40
N ALA A 13 -25.01 46.42 1.65
CA ALA A 13 -25.67 45.29 2.35
C ALA A 13 -25.54 43.97 1.57
N LEU A 14 -25.69 44.03 0.25
CA LEU A 14 -25.53 42.84 -0.61
C LEU A 14 -24.08 42.34 -0.64
N ALA A 15 -23.10 43.24 -0.67
CA ALA A 15 -21.68 42.87 -0.59
C ALA A 15 -21.33 42.20 0.74
N ILE A 16 -21.83 42.74 1.86
CA ILE A 16 -21.63 42.13 3.19
C ILE A 16 -22.26 40.73 3.26
N LEU A 17 -23.47 40.55 2.71
CA LEU A 17 -24.15 39.27 2.66
C LEU A 17 -23.39 38.25 1.80
N LEU A 18 -22.85 38.65 0.66
CA LEU A 18 -22.06 37.78 -0.21
C LEU A 18 -20.72 37.38 0.43
N ILE A 19 -20.02 38.33 1.05
CA ILE A 19 -18.74 38.05 1.72
C ILE A 19 -18.97 37.13 2.94
N GLY A 20 -19.98 37.47 3.78
CA GLY A 20 -20.33 36.65 4.94
C GLY A 20 -20.80 35.25 4.57
N GLY A 21 -21.64 35.13 3.51
CA GLY A 21 -22.10 33.86 2.99
C GLY A 21 -20.97 33.02 2.39
N ALA A 22 -20.02 33.66 1.67
CA ALA A 22 -18.85 32.98 1.14
C ALA A 22 -17.90 32.48 2.24
N ALA A 23 -17.70 33.29 3.31
CA ALA A 23 -16.86 32.89 4.44
C ALA A 23 -17.46 31.70 5.20
N LEU A 24 -18.75 31.77 5.56
CA LEU A 24 -19.44 30.69 6.25
C LEU A 24 -19.56 29.42 5.39
N GLY A 25 -19.85 29.58 4.09
CA GLY A 25 -19.90 28.47 3.13
C GLY A 25 -18.53 27.83 2.93
N GLY A 26 -17.49 28.64 2.84
CA GLY A 26 -16.09 28.18 2.75
C GLY A 26 -15.66 27.40 4.00
N GLU A 27 -15.97 27.91 5.18
CA GLU A 27 -15.69 27.22 6.44
C GLU A 27 -16.44 25.89 6.54
N TYR A 28 -17.71 25.86 6.19
CA TYR A 28 -18.50 24.61 6.17
C TYR A 28 -17.92 23.59 5.18
N LEU A 29 -17.55 24.02 3.99
CA LEU A 29 -16.94 23.13 2.97
C LEU A 29 -15.59 22.57 3.44
N LEU A 30 -14.73 23.41 4.00
CA LEU A 30 -13.38 23.00 4.40
C LEU A 30 -13.38 22.18 5.69
N VAL A 31 -14.22 22.52 6.68
CA VAL A 31 -14.17 21.90 8.02
C VAL A 31 -15.08 20.67 8.13
N LYS A 32 -16.21 20.64 7.46
CA LYS A 32 -17.19 19.55 7.58
C LYS A 32 -17.32 18.71 6.34
N TRP A 33 -17.52 19.34 5.18
CA TRP A 33 -17.82 18.58 3.96
C TRP A 33 -16.57 17.91 3.37
N TYR A 34 -15.45 18.62 3.29
CA TYR A 34 -14.23 18.08 2.70
C TYR A 34 -13.64 16.89 3.47
N PRO A 35 -13.54 16.90 4.82
CA PRO A 35 -13.11 15.74 5.57
C PRO A 35 -14.07 14.55 5.43
N ALA A 36 -15.39 14.79 5.48
CA ALA A 36 -16.38 13.74 5.29
C ALA A 36 -16.33 13.13 3.88
N TYR A 37 -16.12 13.96 2.86
CA TYR A 37 -15.92 13.51 1.49
C TYR A 37 -14.65 12.68 1.35
N ARG A 38 -13.52 13.14 1.92
CA ARG A 38 -12.26 12.38 1.91
C ARG A 38 -12.40 11.04 2.60
N GLN A 39 -13.08 11.00 3.73
CA GLN A 39 -13.34 9.75 4.44
C GLN A 39 -14.23 8.80 3.62
N HIS A 40 -15.28 9.31 3.01
CA HIS A 40 -16.14 8.52 2.12
C HIS A 40 -15.37 7.99 0.89
N VAL A 41 -14.51 8.79 0.28
CA VAL A 41 -13.63 8.36 -0.82
C VAL A 41 -12.68 7.28 -0.35
N ALA A 42 -12.04 7.45 0.82
CA ALA A 42 -11.15 6.45 1.40
C ALA A 42 -11.87 5.13 1.68
N ASP A 43 -13.04 5.18 2.33
CA ASP A 43 -13.86 4.01 2.64
C ASP A 43 -14.31 3.26 1.38
N THR A 44 -14.61 3.99 0.31
CA THR A 44 -15.02 3.40 -0.97
C THR A 44 -13.82 2.83 -1.73
N THR A 45 -12.71 3.54 -1.73
CA THR A 45 -11.49 3.19 -2.46
C THR A 45 -10.76 2.01 -1.80
N LEU A 46 -10.78 1.94 -0.46
CA LEU A 46 -10.19 0.84 0.31
C LEU A 46 -11.11 -0.37 0.44
N LYS A 47 -12.23 -0.43 -0.29
CA LYS A 47 -13.08 -1.62 -0.30
C LYS A 47 -12.30 -2.83 -0.77
N LEU A 48 -11.99 -3.72 0.17
CA LEU A 48 -11.23 -4.94 -0.10
C LEU A 48 -12.10 -6.01 -0.73
N LEU A 49 -11.75 -6.47 -1.92
CA LEU A 49 -12.37 -7.62 -2.59
C LEU A 49 -11.44 -8.83 -2.53
N PRO A 50 -12.00 -10.06 -2.40
CA PRO A 50 -11.21 -11.27 -2.43
C PRO A 50 -10.58 -11.47 -3.80
N TYR A 51 -9.33 -11.91 -3.81
CA TYR A 51 -8.59 -12.31 -4.99
C TYR A 51 -7.82 -13.60 -4.69
N SER A 52 -7.81 -14.53 -5.62
CA SER A 52 -7.03 -15.75 -5.54
C SER A 52 -6.24 -15.99 -6.82
N ASN A 53 -5.06 -16.59 -6.68
CA ASN A 53 -4.24 -17.04 -7.80
C ASN A 53 -3.70 -18.43 -7.50
N ASP A 54 -4.28 -19.44 -8.15
CA ASP A 54 -3.91 -20.85 -7.93
C ASP A 54 -2.49 -21.14 -8.39
N GLY A 55 -1.99 -20.47 -9.45
CA GLY A 55 -0.64 -20.65 -9.95
C GLY A 55 0.44 -20.21 -8.96
N LEU A 56 0.15 -19.19 -8.15
CA LEU A 56 1.01 -18.76 -7.05
C LEU A 56 0.62 -19.39 -5.71
N GLY A 57 -0.53 -20.06 -5.62
CA GLY A 57 -1.08 -20.60 -4.39
C GLY A 57 -1.32 -19.53 -3.33
N ILE A 58 -1.88 -18.39 -3.73
CA ILE A 58 -2.18 -17.26 -2.85
C ILE A 58 -3.66 -16.93 -2.85
N GLU A 59 -4.15 -16.56 -1.69
CA GLU A 59 -5.43 -15.88 -1.48
C GLU A 59 -5.14 -14.55 -0.77
N MET A 60 -5.81 -13.48 -1.17
CA MET A 60 -5.66 -12.17 -0.55
C MET A 60 -6.89 -11.30 -0.78
N ARG A 61 -6.90 -10.12 -0.19
CA ARG A 61 -7.91 -9.09 -0.41
C ARG A 61 -7.22 -7.89 -1.03
N VAL A 62 -7.82 -7.33 -2.06
CA VAL A 62 -7.26 -6.24 -2.86
C VAL A 62 -8.21 -5.04 -2.83
N ALA A 63 -7.66 -3.85 -2.67
CA ALA A 63 -8.43 -2.61 -2.69
C ALA A 63 -8.91 -2.31 -4.12
N ALA A 64 -10.17 -2.67 -4.42
CA ALA A 64 -10.74 -2.63 -5.77
C ALA A 64 -10.86 -1.22 -6.35
N GLY A 65 -10.96 -0.17 -5.52
CA GLY A 65 -10.98 1.20 -5.97
C GLY A 65 -9.62 1.74 -6.43
N ILE A 66 -8.52 1.04 -6.05
CA ILE A 66 -7.15 1.40 -6.42
C ILE A 66 -6.64 0.48 -7.52
N TYR A 67 -6.83 -0.82 -7.35
CA TYR A 67 -6.26 -1.85 -8.21
C TYR A 67 -7.35 -2.47 -9.10
N GLY A 68 -7.32 -2.17 -10.38
CA GLY A 68 -8.36 -2.59 -11.32
C GLY A 68 -7.95 -3.64 -12.34
N LYS A 69 -6.66 -3.81 -12.60
CA LYS A 69 -6.15 -4.77 -13.60
C LYS A 69 -5.14 -5.73 -13.02
N VAL A 70 -5.15 -6.95 -13.53
CA VAL A 70 -4.19 -8.01 -13.21
C VAL A 70 -3.45 -8.39 -14.47
N GLU A 71 -2.13 -8.42 -14.41
CA GLU A 71 -1.22 -8.90 -15.44
C GLU A 71 -0.43 -10.09 -14.88
N ASN A 72 -0.45 -11.20 -15.62
CA ASN A 72 0.34 -12.38 -15.27
C ASN A 72 1.64 -12.39 -16.05
N PHE A 73 2.74 -12.75 -15.39
CA PHE A 73 4.04 -12.94 -16.01
C PHE A 73 4.72 -14.19 -15.42
N PRO A 74 5.80 -14.72 -16.02
CA PRO A 74 6.49 -15.88 -15.50
C PRO A 74 6.95 -15.68 -14.03
N GLY A 75 6.43 -16.52 -13.13
CA GLY A 75 6.76 -16.48 -11.70
C GLY A 75 6.05 -15.40 -10.88
N GLY A 76 5.08 -14.68 -11.46
CA GLY A 76 4.41 -13.63 -10.71
C GLY A 76 3.17 -13.03 -11.34
N ILE A 77 2.59 -12.07 -10.60
CA ILE A 77 1.48 -11.23 -11.05
C ILE A 77 1.77 -9.78 -10.70
N ARG A 78 1.19 -8.89 -11.46
CA ARG A 78 1.13 -7.46 -11.15
C ARG A 78 -0.32 -7.01 -11.14
N ILE A 79 -0.73 -6.36 -10.08
CA ILE A 79 -2.05 -5.76 -9.92
C ILE A 79 -1.86 -4.25 -9.91
N TYR A 80 -2.53 -3.53 -10.78
CA TYR A 80 -2.26 -2.11 -10.97
C TYR A 80 -3.50 -1.32 -11.39
N ARG A 81 -3.40 0.00 -11.32
CA ARG A 81 -4.44 0.92 -11.78
C ARG A 81 -4.33 1.12 -13.29
N SER A 82 -5.44 0.86 -13.99
CA SER A 82 -5.44 0.81 -15.46
C SER A 82 -5.31 2.16 -16.17
N GLU A 83 -5.59 3.24 -15.48
CA GLU A 83 -5.74 4.57 -16.07
C GLU A 83 -4.41 5.32 -16.30
N LEU A 84 -3.34 4.86 -15.69
CA LEU A 84 -2.07 5.58 -15.61
C LEU A 84 -0.91 4.89 -16.36
N LEU A 85 -1.11 4.43 -17.58
CA LEU A 85 -0.02 3.95 -18.49
C LEU A 85 1.15 3.23 -17.78
N GLY A 86 0.88 2.46 -16.74
CA GLY A 86 1.87 1.69 -16.00
C GLY A 86 2.68 2.45 -14.93
N GLN A 87 2.44 3.73 -14.72
CA GLN A 87 3.14 4.54 -13.69
C GLN A 87 2.33 4.72 -12.39
N GLY A 88 1.13 4.18 -12.33
CA GLY A 88 0.26 4.25 -11.14
C GLY A 88 0.62 3.25 -10.05
N PRO A 89 -0.14 3.29 -8.93
CA PRO A 89 0.06 2.36 -7.84
C PRO A 89 -0.09 0.92 -8.31
N SER A 90 0.84 0.08 -7.86
CA SER A 90 0.82 -1.34 -8.22
C SER A 90 1.28 -2.23 -7.07
N VAL A 91 0.75 -3.44 -7.03
CA VAL A 91 1.23 -4.54 -6.21
C VAL A 91 1.78 -5.61 -7.13
N THR A 92 3.07 -5.88 -7.02
CA THR A 92 3.73 -6.96 -7.75
C THR A 92 4.02 -8.10 -6.79
N ILE A 93 3.57 -9.30 -7.13
CA ILE A 93 3.77 -10.51 -6.32
C ILE A 93 4.56 -11.50 -7.14
N THR A 94 5.69 -11.93 -6.61
CA THR A 94 6.54 -12.96 -7.21
C THR A 94 6.71 -14.13 -6.26
N SER A 95 6.87 -15.33 -6.83
CA SER A 95 7.12 -16.56 -6.11
C SER A 95 8.45 -17.15 -6.55
N GLN A 96 9.28 -17.50 -5.58
CA GLN A 96 10.54 -18.20 -5.80
C GLN A 96 10.53 -19.52 -5.02
N PRO A 97 11.11 -20.59 -5.54
CA PRO A 97 11.25 -21.83 -4.80
C PRO A 97 12.05 -21.64 -3.50
N ASN A 98 11.69 -22.36 -2.47
CA ASN A 98 12.45 -22.50 -1.22
C ASN A 98 13.01 -23.91 -1.11
N PRO A 99 14.16 -24.22 -1.75
CA PRO A 99 14.66 -25.58 -1.86
C PRO A 99 15.09 -26.16 -0.51
N ASP A 100 15.41 -25.33 0.45
CA ASP A 100 15.88 -25.75 1.78
C ASP A 100 14.70 -26.09 2.74
N GLY A 101 13.47 -25.82 2.32
CA GLY A 101 12.28 -26.07 3.14
C GLY A 101 12.20 -25.22 4.42
N ALA A 102 12.96 -24.14 4.48
CA ALA A 102 13.02 -23.27 5.65
C ALA A 102 11.66 -22.64 5.96
N THR A 103 11.31 -22.55 7.24
CA THR A 103 10.06 -21.94 7.71
C THR A 103 10.25 -20.54 8.31
N ALA A 104 11.51 -20.11 8.44
CA ALA A 104 11.88 -18.79 8.93
C ALA A 104 13.13 -18.30 8.19
N PHE A 105 13.26 -16.98 8.06
CA PHE A 105 14.47 -16.36 7.53
C PHE A 105 15.61 -16.49 8.54
N SER A 106 16.82 -16.77 8.05
CA SER A 106 17.98 -16.85 8.92
C SER A 106 18.30 -15.51 9.58
N PRO A 107 18.86 -15.51 10.80
CA PRO A 107 19.28 -14.27 11.45
C PRO A 107 20.25 -13.45 10.62
N GLN A 108 21.07 -14.08 9.80
CA GLN A 108 22.03 -13.43 8.91
C GLN A 108 21.33 -12.64 7.81
N ILE A 109 20.33 -13.23 7.14
CA ILE A 109 19.52 -12.55 6.13
C ILE A 109 18.77 -11.37 6.74
N MET A 110 18.17 -11.57 7.92
CA MET A 110 17.46 -10.51 8.62
C MET A 110 18.39 -9.35 8.99
N ALA A 111 19.61 -9.64 9.49
CA ALA A 111 20.61 -8.63 9.78
C ALA A 111 21.10 -7.88 8.53
N GLN A 112 21.25 -8.57 7.39
CA GLN A 112 21.59 -7.94 6.12
C GLN A 112 20.50 -6.97 5.67
N TRP A 113 19.23 -7.34 5.76
CA TRP A 113 18.13 -6.46 5.41
C TRP A 113 18.02 -5.27 6.35
N GLU A 114 18.23 -5.46 7.65
CA GLU A 114 18.24 -4.38 8.63
C GLU A 114 19.38 -3.37 8.38
N ALA A 115 20.56 -3.84 8.02
CA ALA A 115 21.72 -3.00 7.72
C ALA A 115 21.65 -2.31 6.34
N MET A 116 20.88 -2.85 5.41
CA MET A 116 20.87 -2.42 3.99
C MET A 116 20.64 -0.91 3.81
N GLY A 117 19.76 -0.32 4.60
CA GLY A 117 19.47 1.12 4.53
C GLY A 117 20.68 1.98 4.83
N ALA A 118 21.44 1.63 5.87
CA ALA A 118 22.65 2.34 6.27
C ALA A 118 23.80 2.05 5.30
N ASP A 119 24.01 0.79 4.92
CA ASP A 119 25.11 0.36 4.06
C ASP A 119 25.01 0.92 2.63
N GLN A 120 23.80 1.05 2.11
CA GLN A 120 23.55 1.56 0.77
C GLN A 120 23.16 3.05 0.73
N GLY A 121 23.06 3.70 1.90
CA GLY A 121 22.64 5.10 1.98
C GLY A 121 21.23 5.35 1.47
N ILE A 122 20.31 4.37 1.62
CA ILE A 122 18.93 4.48 1.15
C ILE A 122 18.16 5.44 2.08
N PRO A 123 17.62 6.54 1.54
CA PRO A 123 16.84 7.47 2.36
C PRO A 123 15.56 6.81 2.90
N ARG A 124 15.20 7.12 4.14
CA ARG A 124 13.96 6.64 4.78
C ARG A 124 13.77 5.12 4.64
N TYR A 125 14.83 4.38 4.89
CA TYR A 125 14.76 2.92 4.96
C TYR A 125 14.31 2.49 6.36
N GLU A 126 13.31 1.62 6.41
CA GLU A 126 12.81 1.01 7.63
C GLU A 126 12.63 -0.49 7.41
N PHE A 127 13.11 -1.29 8.36
CA PHE A 127 12.99 -2.73 8.35
C PHE A 127 12.21 -3.21 9.57
N GLN A 128 11.30 -4.14 9.37
CA GLN A 128 10.53 -4.75 10.45
C GLN A 128 10.39 -6.26 10.25
N ARG A 129 10.68 -7.03 11.29
CA ARG A 129 10.29 -8.46 11.35
C ARG A 129 8.79 -8.55 11.64
N ALA A 130 8.10 -9.43 10.94
CA ALA A 130 6.67 -9.60 11.06
C ALA A 130 6.26 -11.07 10.93
N GLN A 131 5.00 -11.34 11.22
CA GLN A 131 4.33 -12.56 10.83
C GLN A 131 3.08 -12.22 10.02
N ILE A 132 2.93 -12.86 8.87
CA ILE A 132 1.76 -12.71 8.02
C ILE A 132 1.05 -14.05 7.95
N ASN A 133 -0.14 -14.10 8.55
CA ASN A 133 -0.95 -15.32 8.68
C ASN A 133 -0.16 -16.54 9.18
N GLY A 134 0.62 -16.34 10.25
CA GLY A 134 1.40 -17.38 10.92
C GLY A 134 2.70 -17.77 10.22
N ARG A 135 3.09 -17.10 9.15
CA ARG A 135 4.35 -17.30 8.45
C ARG A 135 5.34 -16.18 8.77
N ASP A 136 6.60 -16.55 8.90
CA ASP A 136 7.68 -15.57 9.12
C ASP A 136 7.80 -14.63 7.92
N ALA A 137 7.97 -13.34 8.19
CA ALA A 137 8.00 -12.31 7.18
C ALA A 137 8.97 -11.18 7.54
N ALA A 138 9.47 -10.52 6.51
CA ALA A 138 10.23 -9.27 6.59
C ALA A 138 9.51 -8.19 5.82
N LEU A 139 9.29 -7.04 6.45
CA LEU A 139 8.73 -5.84 5.83
C LEU A 139 9.82 -4.79 5.70
N ILE A 140 9.91 -4.21 4.51
CA ILE A 140 10.91 -3.20 4.18
C ILE A 140 10.18 -2.01 3.56
N TRP A 141 10.34 -0.83 4.16
CA TRP A 141 9.90 0.43 3.59
C TRP A 141 11.12 1.21 3.13
N GLN A 142 11.03 1.78 1.95
CA GLN A 142 12.11 2.59 1.41
C GLN A 142 11.57 3.70 0.50
N LEU A 143 12.26 4.82 0.49
CA LEU A 143 11.94 5.89 -0.44
C LEU A 143 12.39 5.50 -1.85
N GLN A 144 11.46 5.47 -2.79
CA GLN A 144 11.71 5.23 -4.21
C GLN A 144 11.27 6.46 -5.00
N GLY A 145 12.24 7.26 -5.45
CA GLY A 145 11.92 8.57 -6.00
C GLY A 145 11.36 9.51 -4.94
N SER A 146 10.14 10.01 -5.13
CA SER A 146 9.44 10.90 -4.19
C SER A 146 8.51 10.16 -3.22
N ALA A 147 8.26 8.88 -3.41
CA ALA A 147 7.23 8.13 -2.70
C ALA A 147 7.78 6.90 -1.97
N MET A 148 7.13 6.54 -0.86
CA MET A 148 7.48 5.34 -0.08
C MET A 148 6.97 4.09 -0.78
N SER A 149 7.86 3.14 -1.05
CA SER A 149 7.51 1.79 -1.45
C SER A 149 7.57 0.84 -0.26
N MET A 150 6.80 -0.24 -0.32
CA MET A 150 6.82 -1.29 0.68
C MET A 150 7.08 -2.64 0.01
N THR A 151 8.04 -3.39 0.52
CA THR A 151 8.33 -4.76 0.10
C THR A 151 8.14 -5.70 1.28
N ALA A 152 7.40 -6.80 1.06
CA ALA A 152 7.31 -7.88 2.02
C ALA A 152 7.92 -9.14 1.44
N HIS A 153 8.69 -9.84 2.25
CA HIS A 153 9.14 -11.20 1.99
C HIS A 153 8.45 -12.14 2.96
N ILE A 154 7.75 -13.15 2.46
CA ILE A 154 7.02 -14.14 3.27
C ILE A 154 7.58 -15.51 2.94
N ILE A 155 8.07 -16.24 3.94
CA ILE A 155 8.66 -17.56 3.75
C ILE A 155 7.65 -18.68 4.06
N SER A 156 7.65 -19.69 3.21
CA SER A 156 6.89 -20.91 3.32
C SER A 156 7.82 -22.09 3.00
N PRO A 157 7.58 -23.31 3.48
CA PRO A 157 8.46 -24.45 3.23
C PRO A 157 8.75 -24.74 1.77
N ASP A 158 7.81 -24.44 0.89
CA ASP A 158 7.89 -24.70 -0.55
C ASP A 158 8.34 -23.49 -1.39
N ARG A 159 8.15 -22.28 -0.85
CA ARG A 159 8.40 -21.05 -1.62
C ARG A 159 8.64 -19.82 -0.74
N ILE A 160 9.23 -18.80 -1.34
CA ILE A 160 9.32 -17.45 -0.80
C ILE A 160 8.48 -16.54 -1.69
N ILE A 161 7.50 -15.87 -1.10
CA ILE A 161 6.69 -14.87 -1.78
C ILE A 161 7.26 -13.49 -1.49
N GLN A 162 7.55 -12.75 -2.55
CA GLN A 162 7.89 -11.33 -2.45
C GLN A 162 6.72 -10.50 -2.97
N VAL A 163 6.29 -9.55 -2.17
CA VAL A 163 5.25 -8.58 -2.51
C VAL A 163 5.87 -7.21 -2.51
N ASN A 164 5.81 -6.53 -3.63
CA ASN A 164 6.30 -5.16 -3.77
C ASN A 164 5.14 -4.24 -4.09
N CYS A 165 4.90 -3.28 -3.22
CA CYS A 165 3.92 -2.22 -3.41
C CYS A 165 4.64 -0.95 -3.85
N THR A 166 4.34 -0.51 -5.06
CA THR A 166 4.82 0.76 -5.59
C THR A 166 3.67 1.76 -5.48
N PRO A 167 3.84 2.85 -4.75
CA PRO A 167 2.83 3.90 -4.68
C PRO A 167 2.76 4.67 -6.00
N GLY A 168 1.63 5.34 -6.23
CA GLY A 168 1.53 6.36 -7.26
C GLY A 168 2.02 7.70 -6.74
N ASP A 169 2.16 8.67 -7.63
CA ASP A 169 2.61 10.03 -7.30
C ASP A 169 1.57 10.81 -6.47
N GLU A 170 0.31 10.37 -6.49
CA GLU A 170 -0.81 11.03 -5.80
C GLU A 170 -1.30 10.17 -4.63
N GLU A 171 -1.65 10.82 -3.51
CA GLU A 171 -2.27 10.17 -2.32
C GLU A 171 -1.47 9.00 -1.72
N GLU A 172 -0.16 9.18 -1.55
CA GLU A 172 0.77 8.18 -1.00
C GLU A 172 0.22 7.44 0.24
N THR A 173 -0.38 8.17 1.18
CA THR A 173 -0.92 7.58 2.41
C THR A 173 -2.02 6.55 2.15
N LEU A 174 -2.92 6.82 1.20
CA LEU A 174 -4.01 5.92 0.82
C LEU A 174 -3.46 4.65 0.17
N TYR A 175 -2.45 4.80 -0.69
CA TYR A 175 -1.82 3.66 -1.36
C TYR A 175 -1.00 2.79 -0.41
N LEU A 176 -0.30 3.39 0.54
CA LEU A 176 0.40 2.65 1.59
C LEU A 176 -0.57 1.88 2.47
N GLN A 177 -1.70 2.48 2.85
CA GLN A 177 -2.74 1.81 3.60
C GLN A 177 -3.33 0.63 2.81
N ALA A 178 -3.68 0.84 1.53
CA ALA A 178 -4.19 -0.23 0.67
C ALA A 178 -3.20 -1.37 0.49
N CYS A 179 -1.92 -1.06 0.40
CA CYS A 179 -0.85 -2.03 0.34
C CYS A 179 -0.74 -2.83 1.64
N ASP A 180 -0.68 -2.17 2.80
CA ASP A 180 -0.57 -2.82 4.11
C ASP A 180 -1.77 -3.76 4.36
N GLU A 181 -2.99 -3.31 4.05
CA GLU A 181 -4.21 -4.11 4.13
C GLU A 181 -4.15 -5.35 3.21
N THR A 182 -3.68 -5.16 1.98
CA THR A 182 -3.50 -6.27 1.03
C THR A 182 -2.47 -7.27 1.55
N LEU A 183 -1.31 -6.81 2.00
CA LEU A 183 -0.24 -7.63 2.55
C LEU A 183 -0.69 -8.47 3.75
N ARG A 184 -1.33 -7.83 4.73
CA ARG A 184 -1.82 -8.52 5.94
C ARG A 184 -2.88 -9.57 5.62
N SER A 185 -3.55 -9.43 4.49
CA SER A 185 -4.59 -10.37 4.05
C SER A 185 -4.06 -11.59 3.30
N ILE A 186 -2.76 -11.61 2.89
CA ILE A 186 -2.18 -12.68 2.09
C ILE A 186 -2.16 -13.99 2.87
N LYS A 187 -2.79 -15.01 2.31
CA LYS A 187 -2.74 -16.39 2.75
C LYS A 187 -2.05 -17.22 1.70
N LEU A 188 -1.09 -18.02 2.10
CA LEU A 188 -0.43 -18.96 1.21
C LEU A 188 -1.12 -20.32 1.35
N ALA A 189 -1.38 -20.98 0.23
CA ALA A 189 -1.85 -22.35 0.21
C ALA A 189 -0.79 -23.26 0.81
N GLY A 190 -1.24 -24.35 1.44
CA GLY A 190 -0.38 -25.32 2.09
C GLY A 190 -0.40 -25.26 3.63
N PRO A 191 0.16 -26.25 4.31
CA PRO A 191 0.15 -26.32 5.75
C PRO A 191 0.94 -25.16 6.37
N LEU A 192 0.45 -24.63 7.49
CA LEU A 192 1.25 -23.74 8.32
C LEU A 192 2.49 -24.49 8.82
N PRO A 193 3.65 -23.83 8.92
CA PRO A 193 4.81 -24.42 9.54
C PRO A 193 4.46 -24.81 10.99
N PRO A 194 5.03 -25.89 11.52
CA PRO A 194 4.88 -26.20 12.93
C PRO A 194 5.33 -25.00 13.77
N PRO A 195 4.71 -24.74 14.92
CA PRO A 195 5.12 -23.63 15.79
C PRO A 195 6.63 -23.72 16.01
N SER A 196 7.34 -22.66 15.65
CA SER A 196 8.79 -22.64 15.58
C SER A 196 9.42 -23.01 16.93
N GLY A 197 10.05 -24.16 16.93
CA GLY A 197 11.21 -24.36 17.81
C GLY A 197 12.29 -23.31 17.46
N PRO A 198 13.32 -23.16 18.28
CA PRO A 198 14.36 -22.16 18.00
C PRO A 198 14.89 -22.35 16.58
N PRO A 199 15.08 -21.26 15.80
CA PRO A 199 15.44 -21.34 14.40
C PRO A 199 16.72 -22.14 14.22
N SER A 200 16.67 -23.16 13.38
CA SER A 200 17.88 -23.83 12.96
C SER A 200 18.68 -22.87 12.07
N LEU A 201 19.89 -22.55 12.49
CA LEU A 201 20.76 -21.50 11.94
C LEU A 201 21.46 -21.90 10.63
N GLU A 202 21.00 -22.92 9.92
CA GLU A 202 21.71 -23.40 8.74
C GLU A 202 20.93 -23.18 7.45
N ASN A 203 21.57 -22.48 6.53
CA ASN A 203 21.37 -22.48 5.09
C ASN A 203 20.16 -21.75 4.47
N VAL A 204 20.06 -20.44 4.67
CA VAL A 204 19.38 -19.57 3.70
C VAL A 204 20.28 -18.39 3.39
N GLY A 205 21.25 -18.58 2.53
CA GLY A 205 22.09 -17.52 1.98
C GLY A 205 22.04 -17.57 0.45
N PRO A 206 22.18 -16.44 -0.25
CA PRO A 206 22.33 -16.44 -1.69
C PRO A 206 23.59 -17.24 -2.03
N LYS A 207 23.45 -18.29 -2.82
CA LYS A 207 24.61 -18.91 -3.48
C LYS A 207 25.05 -17.97 -4.58
N HIS A 208 26.27 -17.43 -4.44
CA HIS A 208 26.97 -16.68 -5.46
C HIS A 208 27.15 -17.47 -6.76
#